data_e69233025bc8eeff7fdfb9b6f86df26f
#
_entry.id   e69233025bc8eeff7fdfb9b6f86df26f
#
_cell.length_a   1.000
_cell.length_b   1.000
_cell.length_c   1.000
_cell.angle_alpha   90.00
_cell.angle_beta   90.00
_cell.angle_gamma   90.00
#
_symmetry.space_group_name_H-M   'P 1'
#
loop_
_entity.id
_entity.type
_entity.pdbx_description
1 polymer ?
#
loop_
_entity_poly.entity_id
_entity_poly.type
_entity_poly.pdbx_seq_one_letter_code
_entity_poly.pdbx_strand_id
1 'polypeptide(L)'
;MKKNIFGLLTAAIVLTLAACGSNDAKDKETKLVVGASNVPHAEILEKAKPILKKEGIDLEIKKYQDYILPNKNLADGELDANYFQHIPYLDQYNKDNKTDLINAGKIHIEPFGIYSEKYKKVSDIKEGSTILISNSTADQGRILMLLEKEGLVKIKDSVKDKVTATINDIDNVKKLKFLNQIDPGLLAQAYKNNEADLYAINTNYAIDAGLNPQKDALILEDSDSPYANIVAIRKEDKNNKNLKKLIDVLHSKEIQKFIEDKYNGAVLPTN
;
A
#
# COMPACT_ATOMS: atom_id res chain seq x y z
N MET A 1 -40.57 -85.59 5.17
CA MET A 1 -39.69 -86.56 5.82
C MET A 1 -38.43 -85.77 6.28
N LYS A 2 -38.28 -85.61 7.59
CA LYS A 2 -37.09 -85.96 8.35
C LYS A 2 -35.80 -85.15 7.91
N LYS A 3 -35.00 -84.47 8.71
CA LYS A 3 -34.73 -84.43 10.10
C LYS A 3 -33.61 -83.34 10.39
N ASN A 4 -33.70 -82.59 11.46
CA ASN A 4 -32.72 -82.43 12.59
C ASN A 4 -31.38 -81.71 12.27
N ILE A 5 -31.13 -80.60 12.93
CA ILE A 5 -30.60 -80.33 14.25
C ILE A 5 -29.07 -80.44 14.32
N PHE A 6 -28.46 -79.38 14.77
CA PHE A 6 -27.42 -79.14 15.78
C PHE A 6 -26.65 -77.91 15.37
N GLY A 7 -26.62 -76.82 15.94
CA GLY A 7 -26.25 -76.34 17.26
C GLY A 7 -24.73 -76.35 17.47
N LEU A 8 -24.07 -75.18 17.31
CA LEU A 8 -22.83 -74.89 18.05
C LEU A 8 -22.67 -73.37 18.25
N LEU A 9 -22.74 -73.01 19.52
CA LEU A 9 -22.31 -71.74 20.02
C LEU A 9 -20.81 -71.58 19.77
N THR A 10 -20.41 -70.48 19.17
CA THR A 10 -19.02 -70.03 19.22
C THR A 10 -19.02 -68.56 19.64
N ALA A 11 -18.53 -68.34 20.85
CA ALA A 11 -18.32 -67.01 21.41
C ALA A 11 -17.29 -66.22 20.63
N ALA A 12 -17.69 -65.15 19.96
CA ALA A 12 -16.77 -64.21 19.34
C ALA A 12 -16.37 -63.16 20.36
N ILE A 13 -15.14 -63.24 20.80
CA ILE A 13 -14.44 -62.25 21.59
C ILE A 13 -14.32 -60.99 20.74
N VAL A 14 -15.04 -59.93 21.13
CA VAL A 14 -14.88 -58.58 20.58
C VAL A 14 -13.62 -57.97 21.20
N LEU A 15 -12.51 -58.02 20.50
CA LEU A 15 -11.33 -57.15 20.78
C LEU A 15 -11.64 -55.74 20.31
N THR A 16 -12.04 -54.87 21.25
CA THR A 16 -12.04 -53.44 21.08
C THR A 16 -10.57 -52.95 21.02
N LEU A 17 -10.03 -52.81 19.78
CA LEU A 17 -8.87 -52.00 19.56
C LEU A 17 -9.26 -50.52 19.77
N ALA A 18 -8.95 -50.01 20.95
CA ALA A 18 -8.86 -48.57 21.20
C ALA A 18 -7.72 -48.04 20.35
N ALA A 19 -8.00 -47.68 19.11
CA ALA A 19 -7.10 -46.83 18.32
C ALA A 19 -7.14 -45.45 18.97
N CYS A 20 -6.12 -45.15 19.82
CA CYS A 20 -5.74 -43.78 20.10
C CYS A 20 -5.32 -43.15 18.80
N GLY A 21 -6.26 -42.62 18.06
CA GLY A 21 -6.00 -41.66 17.00
C GLY A 21 -5.51 -40.38 17.65
N SER A 22 -4.20 -40.21 17.68
CA SER A 22 -3.62 -38.88 17.83
C SER A 22 -4.18 -38.03 16.70
N ASN A 23 -5.17 -37.22 16.98
CA ASN A 23 -5.58 -36.11 16.15
C ASN A 23 -4.40 -35.09 16.14
N ASP A 24 -3.37 -35.38 15.34
CA ASP A 24 -2.56 -34.35 14.75
C ASP A 24 -3.47 -33.60 13.73
N ALA A 25 -4.40 -32.84 14.26
CA ALA A 25 -4.95 -31.72 13.51
C ALA A 25 -3.77 -30.76 13.33
N LYS A 26 -2.94 -30.98 12.32
CA LYS A 26 -2.15 -29.90 11.74
C LYS A 26 -3.16 -28.82 11.45
N ASP A 27 -3.14 -27.73 12.24
CA ASP A 27 -3.89 -26.53 11.93
C ASP A 27 -3.58 -26.20 10.49
N LYS A 28 -4.59 -26.34 9.61
CA LYS A 28 -4.43 -25.99 8.21
C LYS A 28 -4.06 -24.52 8.18
N GLU A 29 -2.82 -24.21 7.75
CA GLU A 29 -2.40 -22.82 7.52
C GLU A 29 -3.47 -22.14 6.66
N THR A 30 -3.94 -20.99 7.12
CA THR A 30 -4.91 -20.20 6.34
C THR A 30 -4.14 -19.36 5.34
N LYS A 31 -4.41 -19.56 4.05
CA LYS A 31 -3.83 -18.74 3.00
C LYS A 31 -4.41 -17.33 3.04
N LEU A 32 -3.56 -16.32 2.94
CA LEU A 32 -3.91 -14.91 2.85
C LEU A 32 -3.18 -14.30 1.64
N VAL A 33 -3.94 -13.79 0.67
CA VAL A 33 -3.41 -13.22 -0.58
C VAL A 33 -3.45 -11.70 -0.51
N VAL A 34 -2.27 -11.05 -0.50
CA VAL A 34 -2.15 -9.59 -0.37
C VAL A 34 -1.47 -8.99 -1.61
N GLY A 35 -2.15 -8.03 -2.24
CA GLY A 35 -1.60 -7.23 -3.33
C GLY A 35 -0.74 -6.08 -2.81
N ALA A 36 0.43 -5.83 -3.40
CA ALA A 36 1.33 -4.78 -2.95
C ALA A 36 2.16 -4.18 -4.09
N SER A 37 2.58 -2.92 -3.97
CA SER A 37 3.67 -2.38 -4.81
C SER A 37 5.00 -3.03 -4.43
N ASN A 38 5.97 -3.01 -5.36
CA ASN A 38 7.27 -3.67 -5.14
C ASN A 38 7.98 -3.18 -3.88
N VAL A 39 8.17 -1.87 -3.76
CA VAL A 39 8.90 -1.18 -2.70
C VAL A 39 8.03 -0.02 -2.20
N PRO A 40 7.94 0.22 -0.92
CA PRO A 40 8.44 -0.56 0.22
C PRO A 40 7.50 -1.71 0.60
N HIS A 41 6.27 -1.73 0.08
CA HIS A 41 5.13 -2.51 0.56
C HIS A 41 5.37 -4.03 0.53
N ALA A 42 5.75 -4.58 -0.63
CA ALA A 42 6.04 -6.02 -0.73
C ALA A 42 7.25 -6.43 0.13
N GLU A 43 8.25 -5.58 0.25
CA GLU A 43 9.42 -5.87 1.10
C GLU A 43 9.06 -5.93 2.59
N ILE A 44 8.16 -5.05 3.04
CA ILE A 44 7.62 -5.06 4.41
C ILE A 44 6.80 -6.33 4.64
N LEU A 45 5.96 -6.73 3.67
CA LEU A 45 5.20 -7.97 3.74
C LEU A 45 6.10 -9.21 3.73
N GLU A 46 7.16 -9.24 2.94
CA GLU A 46 8.14 -10.34 2.93
C GLU A 46 8.83 -10.47 4.30
N LYS A 47 9.12 -9.35 4.97
CA LYS A 47 9.63 -9.37 6.36
C LYS A 47 8.60 -9.88 7.36
N ALA A 48 7.31 -9.56 7.15
CA ALA A 48 6.21 -10.02 8.01
C ALA A 48 5.86 -11.51 7.79
N LYS A 49 6.08 -12.05 6.59
CA LYS A 49 5.71 -13.42 6.20
C LYS A 49 6.16 -14.52 7.16
N PRO A 50 7.43 -14.59 7.62
CA PRO A 50 7.84 -15.63 8.58
C PRO A 50 7.19 -15.49 9.96
N ILE A 51 6.78 -14.27 10.36
CA ILE A 51 6.07 -14.01 11.61
C ILE A 51 4.63 -14.53 11.47
N LEU A 52 3.95 -14.18 10.39
CA LEU A 52 2.59 -14.65 10.07
C LEU A 52 2.53 -16.17 9.95
N LYS A 53 3.55 -16.80 9.38
CA LYS A 53 3.63 -18.26 9.28
C LYS A 53 3.62 -18.95 10.65
N LYS A 54 4.31 -18.38 11.64
CA LYS A 54 4.28 -18.89 13.03
C LYS A 54 2.90 -18.75 13.67
N GLU A 55 2.07 -17.84 13.17
CA GLU A 55 0.70 -17.60 13.60
C GLU A 55 -0.33 -18.39 12.76
N GLY A 56 0.12 -19.37 11.93
CA GLY A 56 -0.74 -20.23 11.12
C GLY A 56 -1.27 -19.57 9.84
N ILE A 57 -0.64 -18.46 9.39
CA ILE A 57 -1.04 -17.75 8.17
C ILE A 57 0.03 -17.92 7.08
N ASP A 58 -0.34 -18.51 5.96
CA ASP A 58 0.48 -18.60 4.74
C ASP A 58 0.21 -17.36 3.87
N LEU A 59 1.12 -16.37 3.95
CA LEU A 59 1.01 -15.13 3.20
C LEU A 59 1.52 -15.32 1.76
N GLU A 60 0.64 -15.12 0.78
CA GLU A 60 0.99 -14.94 -0.63
C GLU A 60 0.99 -13.46 -0.98
N ILE A 61 2.07 -12.97 -1.58
CA ILE A 61 2.24 -11.57 -1.98
C ILE A 61 2.17 -11.48 -3.49
N LYS A 62 1.15 -10.77 -4.01
CA LYS A 62 1.04 -10.43 -5.43
C LYS A 62 1.56 -9.02 -5.67
N LYS A 63 2.62 -8.89 -6.47
CA LYS A 63 3.26 -7.58 -6.75
C LYS A 63 2.62 -6.91 -7.96
N TYR A 64 2.41 -5.60 -7.86
CA TYR A 64 1.82 -4.76 -8.88
C TYR A 64 2.74 -3.58 -9.22
N GLN A 65 2.74 -3.17 -10.49
CA GLN A 65 3.51 -2.05 -11.01
C GLN A 65 2.66 -0.78 -11.18
N ASP A 66 1.33 -0.89 -11.00
CA ASP A 66 0.35 0.18 -11.16
C ASP A 66 -0.53 0.33 -9.92
N TYR A 67 -1.31 1.41 -9.86
CA TYR A 67 -2.20 1.70 -8.74
C TYR A 67 -3.68 1.31 -8.99
N ILE A 68 -4.02 0.79 -10.17
CA ILE A 68 -5.40 0.48 -10.55
C ILE A 68 -5.77 -0.96 -10.19
N LEU A 69 -4.92 -1.91 -10.63
CA LEU A 69 -5.18 -3.34 -10.49
C LEU A 69 -5.29 -3.82 -9.04
N PRO A 70 -4.51 -3.32 -8.05
CA PRO A 70 -4.63 -3.81 -6.68
C PRO A 70 -6.02 -3.61 -6.07
N ASN A 71 -6.66 -2.45 -6.30
CA ASN A 71 -8.03 -2.21 -5.81
C ASN A 71 -9.07 -2.99 -6.61
N LYS A 72 -8.89 -3.07 -7.93
CA LYS A 72 -9.79 -3.86 -8.78
C LYS A 72 -9.79 -5.33 -8.34
N ASN A 73 -8.63 -5.94 -8.21
CA ASN A 73 -8.51 -7.34 -7.83
C ASN A 73 -8.97 -7.61 -6.39
N LEU A 74 -8.85 -6.63 -5.48
CA LEU A 74 -9.43 -6.71 -4.15
C LEU A 74 -10.96 -6.69 -4.19
N ALA A 75 -11.55 -5.77 -4.97
CA ALA A 75 -12.99 -5.67 -5.13
C ALA A 75 -13.58 -6.93 -5.80
N ASP A 76 -12.87 -7.51 -6.77
CA ASP A 76 -13.27 -8.73 -7.47
C ASP A 76 -13.05 -10.03 -6.65
N GLY A 77 -12.44 -9.92 -5.44
CA GLY A 77 -12.19 -11.07 -4.56
C GLY A 77 -10.97 -11.92 -4.93
N GLU A 78 -10.11 -11.46 -5.83
CA GLU A 78 -8.84 -12.11 -6.18
C GLU A 78 -7.73 -11.88 -5.15
N LEU A 79 -7.92 -10.91 -4.27
CA LEU A 79 -7.08 -10.57 -3.13
C LEU A 79 -7.92 -10.56 -1.87
N ASP A 80 -7.31 -10.86 -0.72
CA ASP A 80 -7.93 -10.68 0.60
C ASP A 80 -7.69 -9.27 1.14
N ALA A 81 -6.55 -8.66 0.77
CA ALA A 81 -6.18 -7.29 1.10
C ALA A 81 -5.27 -6.71 0.04
N ASN A 82 -5.09 -5.38 0.06
CA ASN A 82 -3.97 -4.76 -0.61
C ASN A 82 -3.25 -3.76 0.30
N TYR A 83 -1.98 -3.51 -0.01
CA TYR A 83 -1.11 -2.61 0.70
C TYR A 83 -0.23 -1.88 -0.30
N PHE A 84 -0.65 -0.65 -0.71
CA PHE A 84 0.04 0.15 -1.73
C PHE A 84 -0.38 1.62 -1.75
N GLN A 85 -1.44 2.00 -1.05
CA GLN A 85 -2.17 3.25 -1.22
C GLN A 85 -2.37 4.01 0.09
N HIS A 86 -2.62 5.30 -0.01
CA HIS A 86 -3.07 6.15 1.09
C HIS A 86 -4.58 6.37 1.08
N ILE A 87 -5.12 6.90 2.18
CA ILE A 87 -6.57 7.08 2.37
C ILE A 87 -7.22 7.92 1.26
N PRO A 88 -6.70 9.12 0.88
CA PRO A 88 -7.33 9.91 -0.18
C PRO A 88 -7.43 9.19 -1.52
N TYR A 89 -6.46 8.31 -1.85
CA TYR A 89 -6.53 7.50 -3.06
C TYR A 89 -7.62 6.43 -2.97
N LEU A 90 -7.76 5.74 -1.83
CA LEU A 90 -8.82 4.77 -1.60
C LEU A 90 -10.20 5.42 -1.73
N ASP A 91 -10.38 6.60 -1.10
CA ASP A 91 -11.65 7.34 -1.15
C ASP A 91 -12.01 7.74 -2.58
N GLN A 92 -11.04 8.24 -3.34
CA GLN A 92 -11.22 8.58 -4.76
C GLN A 92 -11.55 7.35 -5.60
N TYR A 93 -10.81 6.24 -5.40
CA TYR A 93 -11.07 4.99 -6.10
C TYR A 93 -12.49 4.47 -5.85
N ASN A 94 -12.93 4.44 -4.58
CA ASN A 94 -14.27 4.01 -4.21
C ASN A 94 -15.36 4.86 -4.89
N LYS A 95 -15.17 6.18 -4.90
CA LYS A 95 -16.10 7.12 -5.55
C LYS A 95 -16.20 6.86 -7.06
N ASP A 96 -15.06 6.72 -7.74
CA ASP A 96 -15.02 6.59 -9.20
C ASP A 96 -15.50 5.22 -9.68
N ASN A 97 -15.22 4.17 -8.92
CA ASN A 97 -15.56 2.79 -9.29
C ASN A 97 -16.81 2.24 -8.58
N LYS A 98 -17.45 3.05 -7.70
CA LYS A 98 -18.64 2.64 -6.91
C LYS A 98 -18.38 1.39 -6.06
N THR A 99 -17.18 1.30 -5.49
CA THR A 99 -16.77 0.28 -4.54
C THR A 99 -16.87 0.80 -3.10
N ASP A 100 -16.78 -0.10 -2.11
CA ASP A 100 -16.83 0.24 -0.68
C ASP A 100 -15.69 -0.43 0.10
N LEU A 101 -14.52 -0.48 -0.50
CA LEU A 101 -13.30 -0.93 0.15
C LEU A 101 -13.00 -0.06 1.37
N ILE A 102 -12.48 -0.66 2.43
CA ILE A 102 -12.22 0.05 3.69
C ILE A 102 -10.76 -0.02 4.12
N ASN A 103 -10.33 1.00 4.85
CA ASN A 103 -9.05 1.01 5.53
C ASN A 103 -9.10 0.09 6.76
N ALA A 104 -8.22 -0.92 6.82
CA ALA A 104 -8.06 -1.84 7.94
C ALA A 104 -6.97 -1.40 8.93
N GLY A 105 -6.00 -0.59 8.49
CA GLY A 105 -4.93 -0.06 9.33
C GLY A 105 -3.95 0.81 8.56
N LYS A 106 -3.47 1.88 9.21
CA LYS A 106 -2.38 2.74 8.71
C LYS A 106 -1.06 2.08 9.09
N ILE A 107 -0.11 1.97 8.18
CA ILE A 107 1.13 1.23 8.43
C ILE A 107 2.37 2.14 8.41
N HIS A 108 2.48 3.01 7.39
CA HIS A 108 3.63 3.91 7.26
C HIS A 108 3.26 5.17 6.46
N ILE A 109 4.14 6.15 6.50
CA ILE A 109 4.10 7.35 5.65
C ILE A 109 5.26 7.28 4.66
N GLU A 110 5.00 7.68 3.44
CA GLU A 110 6.00 7.90 2.40
C GLU A 110 6.03 9.39 2.08
N PRO A 111 6.97 10.18 2.64
CA PRO A 111 7.08 11.60 2.31
C PRO A 111 7.22 11.81 0.81
N PHE A 112 6.31 12.58 0.22
CA PHE A 112 6.27 12.82 -1.21
C PHE A 112 7.40 13.75 -1.64
N GLY A 113 8.02 13.49 -2.82
CA GLY A 113 9.15 14.28 -3.31
C GLY A 113 8.87 15.02 -4.61
N ILE A 114 9.40 16.26 -4.73
CA ILE A 114 9.56 16.96 -6.01
C ILE A 114 11.05 16.98 -6.35
N TYR A 115 11.38 16.47 -7.51
CA TYR A 115 12.76 16.25 -7.97
C TYR A 115 13.11 17.17 -9.14
N SER A 116 14.40 17.47 -9.32
CA SER A 116 14.92 18.24 -10.44
C SER A 116 16.38 17.91 -10.75
N GLU A 117 16.69 17.61 -12.00
CA GLU A 117 18.08 17.59 -12.46
C GLU A 117 18.61 19.01 -12.68
N LYS A 118 17.74 19.93 -13.05
CA LYS A 118 18.07 21.31 -13.45
C LYS A 118 18.33 22.24 -12.28
N TYR A 119 17.51 22.15 -11.22
CA TYR A 119 17.57 23.03 -10.06
C TYR A 119 18.12 22.29 -8.85
N LYS A 120 19.01 22.96 -8.10
CA LYS A 120 19.57 22.41 -6.86
C LYS A 120 19.04 23.11 -5.59
N LYS A 121 18.32 24.24 -5.77
CA LYS A 121 17.64 24.99 -4.70
C LYS A 121 16.28 25.46 -5.22
N VAL A 122 15.31 25.54 -4.33
CA VAL A 122 13.96 26.04 -4.65
C VAL A 122 14.02 27.49 -5.15
N SER A 123 14.91 28.32 -4.57
CA SER A 123 15.14 29.72 -4.99
C SER A 123 15.54 29.87 -6.46
N ASP A 124 16.15 28.85 -7.06
CA ASP A 124 16.65 28.89 -8.42
C ASP A 124 15.57 28.60 -9.47
N ILE A 125 14.39 28.11 -9.02
CA ILE A 125 13.25 27.81 -9.91
C ILE A 125 12.79 29.08 -10.61
N LYS A 126 12.87 29.07 -11.94
CA LYS A 126 12.50 30.22 -12.79
C LYS A 126 10.98 30.29 -13.01
N GLU A 127 10.50 31.52 -13.20
CA GLU A 127 9.13 31.73 -13.66
C GLU A 127 8.90 31.01 -14.99
N GLY A 128 7.76 30.33 -15.13
CA GLY A 128 7.41 29.56 -16.33
C GLY A 128 8.07 28.18 -16.43
N SER A 129 8.78 27.73 -15.39
CA SER A 129 9.32 26.35 -15.35
C SER A 129 8.22 25.30 -15.50
N THR A 130 8.55 24.20 -16.15
CA THR A 130 7.65 23.05 -16.30
C THR A 130 7.70 22.15 -15.07
N ILE A 131 6.55 21.66 -14.64
CA ILE A 131 6.44 20.62 -13.63
C ILE A 131 5.59 19.46 -14.17
N LEU A 132 6.14 18.26 -14.18
CA LEU A 132 5.46 17.04 -14.56
C LEU A 132 4.86 16.40 -13.33
N ILE A 133 3.54 16.24 -13.32
CA ILE A 133 2.76 15.57 -12.26
C ILE A 133 2.01 14.39 -12.84
N SER A 134 1.55 13.48 -11.98
CA SER A 134 0.74 12.34 -12.42
C SER A 134 -0.67 12.77 -12.84
N ASN A 135 -1.33 11.89 -13.60
CA ASN A 135 -2.75 12.01 -13.90
C ASN A 135 -3.67 11.64 -12.71
N SER A 136 -3.09 11.24 -11.57
CA SER A 136 -3.82 10.94 -10.33
C SER A 136 -4.35 12.22 -9.68
N THR A 137 -5.65 12.42 -9.68
CA THR A 137 -6.29 13.57 -9.02
C THR A 137 -6.16 13.50 -7.50
N ALA A 138 -6.01 12.31 -6.92
CA ALA A 138 -5.82 12.12 -5.48
C ALA A 138 -4.49 12.69 -4.95
N ASP A 139 -3.49 12.88 -5.83
CA ASP A 139 -2.19 13.43 -5.45
C ASP A 139 -2.08 14.94 -5.69
N GLN A 140 -3.01 15.55 -6.45
CA GLN A 140 -2.91 16.97 -6.81
C GLN A 140 -2.87 17.88 -5.60
N GLY A 141 -3.81 17.73 -4.66
CA GLY A 141 -3.84 18.54 -3.45
C GLY A 141 -2.53 18.45 -2.65
N ARG A 142 -1.96 17.25 -2.54
CA ARG A 142 -0.68 16.99 -1.88
C ARG A 142 0.48 17.74 -2.54
N ILE A 143 0.59 17.64 -3.85
CA ILE A 143 1.61 18.34 -4.64
C ILE A 143 1.46 19.85 -4.49
N LEU A 144 0.24 20.37 -4.57
CA LEU A 144 -0.05 21.79 -4.45
C LEU A 144 0.29 22.34 -3.06
N MET A 145 0.03 21.58 -1.99
CA MET A 145 0.43 21.97 -0.63
C MET A 145 1.95 22.06 -0.47
N LEU A 146 2.70 21.14 -1.10
CA LEU A 146 4.17 21.21 -1.11
C LEU A 146 4.67 22.45 -1.85
N LEU A 147 4.11 22.74 -3.03
CA LEU A 147 4.46 23.94 -3.80
C LEU A 147 4.04 25.24 -3.09
N GLU A 148 2.93 25.22 -2.37
CA GLU A 148 2.47 26.39 -1.56
C GLU A 148 3.41 26.65 -0.40
N LYS A 149 3.86 25.63 0.31
CA LYS A 149 4.83 25.73 1.40
C LYS A 149 6.12 26.46 0.96
N GLU A 150 6.54 26.21 -0.26
CA GLU A 150 7.71 26.83 -0.87
C GLU A 150 7.40 28.17 -1.58
N GLY A 151 6.17 28.66 -1.51
CA GLY A 151 5.76 29.94 -2.13
C GLY A 151 5.72 29.94 -3.66
N LEU A 152 5.69 28.75 -4.28
CA LEU A 152 5.66 28.60 -5.75
C LEU A 152 4.25 28.79 -6.30
N VAL A 153 3.25 28.41 -5.52
CA VAL A 153 1.81 28.62 -5.78
C VAL A 153 1.12 29.09 -4.50
N LYS A 154 -0.13 29.54 -4.58
CA LYS A 154 -1.01 29.74 -3.44
C LYS A 154 -2.34 29.04 -3.72
N ILE A 155 -2.78 28.15 -2.84
CA ILE A 155 -4.12 27.54 -2.90
C ILE A 155 -5.14 28.61 -2.50
N LYS A 156 -6.18 28.78 -3.32
CA LYS A 156 -7.21 29.81 -3.10
C LYS A 156 -7.94 29.58 -1.76
N ASP A 157 -8.22 30.64 -1.05
CA ASP A 157 -8.91 30.62 0.25
C ASP A 157 -10.35 30.03 0.18
N SER A 158 -10.92 29.90 -1.04
CA SER A 158 -12.20 29.25 -1.28
C SER A 158 -12.16 27.73 -1.10
N VAL A 159 -10.97 27.12 -1.16
CA VAL A 159 -10.77 25.67 -0.98
C VAL A 159 -10.76 25.34 0.51
N LYS A 160 -11.83 24.73 1.00
CA LYS A 160 -11.98 24.39 2.43
C LYS A 160 -11.07 23.25 2.86
N ASP A 161 -10.88 22.28 1.99
CA ASP A 161 -10.02 21.11 2.22
C ASP A 161 -8.94 21.05 1.14
N LYS A 162 -7.71 21.39 1.51
CA LYS A 162 -6.57 21.44 0.59
C LYS A 162 -6.20 20.07 0.00
N VAL A 163 -6.59 18.96 0.63
CA VAL A 163 -6.40 17.61 0.09
C VAL A 163 -7.13 17.43 -1.23
N THR A 164 -8.25 18.14 -1.42
CA THR A 164 -9.07 18.06 -2.64
C THR A 164 -8.74 19.13 -3.68
N ALA A 165 -7.72 19.98 -3.43
CA ALA A 165 -7.33 21.05 -4.34
C ALA A 165 -6.83 20.49 -5.67
N THR A 166 -7.15 21.19 -6.74
CA THR A 166 -6.69 20.90 -8.11
C THR A 166 -5.87 22.06 -8.67
N ILE A 167 -5.20 21.86 -9.80
CA ILE A 167 -4.44 22.92 -10.49
C ILE A 167 -5.30 24.13 -10.90
N ASN A 168 -6.63 24.02 -10.87
CA ASN A 168 -7.55 25.13 -11.15
C ASN A 168 -7.83 25.98 -9.90
N ASP A 169 -7.43 25.49 -8.74
CA ASP A 169 -7.72 26.09 -7.44
C ASP A 169 -6.56 26.90 -6.87
N ILE A 170 -5.60 27.29 -7.71
CA ILE A 170 -4.39 28.01 -7.27
C ILE A 170 -4.26 29.39 -7.92
N ASP A 171 -3.58 30.28 -7.22
CA ASP A 171 -2.89 31.42 -7.79
C ASP A 171 -1.46 30.96 -8.08
N ASN A 172 -1.09 30.88 -9.34
CA ASN A 172 0.17 30.32 -9.80
C ASN A 172 1.27 31.40 -9.77
N VAL A 173 1.85 31.61 -8.58
CA VAL A 173 2.82 32.70 -8.30
C VAL A 173 4.04 32.64 -9.22
N LYS A 174 4.59 31.45 -9.44
CA LYS A 174 5.77 31.22 -10.31
C LYS A 174 5.39 30.94 -11.77
N LYS A 175 4.12 31.02 -12.13
CA LYS A 175 3.62 30.71 -13.47
C LYS A 175 4.10 29.34 -13.98
N LEU A 176 4.18 28.36 -13.09
CA LEU A 176 4.59 27.00 -13.43
C LEU A 176 3.68 26.42 -14.53
N LYS A 177 4.26 25.71 -15.47
CA LYS A 177 3.52 24.99 -16.50
C LYS A 177 3.31 23.55 -16.04
N PHE A 178 2.11 23.24 -15.57
CA PHE A 178 1.74 21.90 -15.14
C PHE A 178 1.52 20.97 -16.34
N LEU A 179 2.29 19.87 -16.36
CA LEU A 179 2.16 18.78 -17.32
C LEU A 179 1.59 17.58 -16.55
N ASN A 180 0.34 17.20 -16.79
CA ASN A 180 -0.40 16.25 -15.95
C ASN A 180 -1.00 15.09 -16.75
N GLN A 181 -0.26 14.49 -17.63
CA GLN A 181 -0.82 13.54 -18.60
C GLN A 181 -0.23 12.13 -18.50
N ILE A 182 0.60 11.81 -17.49
CA ILE A 182 1.27 10.51 -17.44
C ILE A 182 0.90 9.69 -16.19
N ASP A 183 1.02 8.38 -16.35
CA ASP A 183 0.89 7.44 -15.25
C ASP A 183 1.95 7.70 -14.16
N PRO A 184 1.63 7.62 -12.85
CA PRO A 184 2.60 7.82 -11.77
C PRO A 184 3.85 6.95 -11.91
N GLY A 185 3.72 5.72 -12.39
CA GLY A 185 4.85 4.79 -12.62
C GLY A 185 5.84 5.24 -13.67
N LEU A 186 5.46 6.19 -14.55
CA LEU A 186 6.34 6.72 -15.61
C LEU A 186 7.12 7.96 -15.18
N LEU A 187 6.77 8.61 -14.07
CA LEU A 187 7.39 9.88 -13.65
C LEU A 187 8.89 9.75 -13.37
N ALA A 188 9.32 8.66 -12.76
CA ALA A 188 10.75 8.43 -12.49
C ALA A 188 11.55 8.21 -13.78
N GLN A 189 10.96 7.62 -14.81
CA GLN A 189 11.60 7.50 -16.13
C GLN A 189 11.64 8.85 -16.84
N ALA A 190 10.56 9.63 -16.80
CA ALA A 190 10.54 10.98 -17.36
C ALA A 190 11.59 11.90 -16.70
N TYR A 191 11.80 11.75 -15.38
CA TYR A 191 12.89 12.42 -14.65
C TYR A 191 14.26 12.04 -15.22
N LYS A 192 14.54 10.74 -15.40
CA LYS A 192 15.81 10.27 -16.00
C LYS A 192 16.02 10.78 -17.44
N ASN A 193 14.94 11.00 -18.16
CA ASN A 193 14.96 11.50 -19.53
C ASN A 193 15.02 13.05 -19.62
N ASN A 194 14.95 13.78 -18.50
CA ASN A 194 14.91 15.26 -18.45
C ASN A 194 13.74 15.88 -19.28
N GLU A 195 12.51 15.29 -19.16
CA GLU A 195 11.35 15.72 -19.95
C GLU A 195 10.68 17.00 -19.41
N ALA A 196 11.00 17.43 -18.19
CA ALA A 196 10.52 18.66 -17.56
C ALA A 196 11.59 19.29 -16.65
N ASP A 197 11.29 20.42 -16.06
CA ASP A 197 12.18 21.09 -15.11
C ASP A 197 12.03 20.52 -13.69
N LEU A 198 10.80 20.11 -13.32
CA LEU A 198 10.41 19.58 -12.02
C LEU A 198 9.55 18.32 -12.19
N TYR A 199 9.64 17.39 -11.27
CA TYR A 199 8.93 16.11 -11.30
C TYR A 199 8.37 15.77 -9.93
N ALA A 200 7.05 15.58 -9.82
CA ALA A 200 6.38 15.21 -8.60
C ALA A 200 6.22 13.69 -8.55
N ILE A 201 7.13 12.98 -7.87
CA ILE A 201 7.23 11.52 -7.92
C ILE A 201 6.85 10.92 -6.56
N ASN A 202 5.91 9.95 -6.59
CA ASN A 202 5.57 9.16 -5.41
C ASN A 202 6.79 8.38 -4.91
N THR A 203 6.97 8.31 -3.61
CA THR A 203 8.19 7.80 -2.97
C THR A 203 8.49 6.34 -3.32
N ASN A 204 7.46 5.48 -3.40
CA ASN A 204 7.66 4.09 -3.81
C ASN A 204 8.28 3.98 -5.22
N TYR A 205 7.83 4.79 -6.18
CA TYR A 205 8.41 4.83 -7.54
C TYR A 205 9.79 5.48 -7.57
N ALA A 206 10.02 6.48 -6.72
CA ALA A 206 11.35 7.08 -6.58
C ALA A 206 12.37 6.05 -6.07
N ILE A 207 12.04 5.31 -5.01
CA ILE A 207 12.90 4.26 -4.44
C ILE A 207 13.12 3.12 -5.46
N ASP A 208 12.08 2.66 -6.14
CA ASP A 208 12.17 1.59 -7.15
C ASP A 208 13.07 2.00 -8.33
N ALA A 209 13.10 3.29 -8.66
CA ALA A 209 13.99 3.87 -9.67
C ALA A 209 15.43 4.15 -9.17
N GLY A 210 15.73 3.88 -7.90
CA GLY A 210 17.04 4.07 -7.27
C GLY A 210 17.29 5.47 -6.71
N LEU A 211 16.26 6.34 -6.62
CA LEU A 211 16.35 7.65 -5.98
C LEU A 211 16.22 7.49 -4.45
N ASN A 212 16.90 8.35 -3.72
CA ASN A 212 16.75 8.49 -2.28
C ASN A 212 15.97 9.77 -1.97
N PRO A 213 14.69 9.72 -1.56
CA PRO A 213 13.89 10.92 -1.33
C PRO A 213 14.54 11.93 -0.39
N GLN A 214 15.22 11.45 0.67
CA GLN A 214 15.88 12.30 1.66
C GLN A 214 17.10 13.08 1.12
N LYS A 215 17.70 12.59 0.02
CA LYS A 215 18.93 13.17 -0.55
C LYS A 215 18.69 13.84 -1.89
N ASP A 216 17.81 13.26 -2.70
CA ASP A 216 17.67 13.61 -4.11
C ASP A 216 16.46 14.51 -4.37
N ALA A 217 15.48 14.58 -3.44
CA ALA A 217 14.36 15.49 -3.60
C ALA A 217 14.78 16.95 -3.40
N LEU A 218 14.34 17.81 -4.32
CA LEU A 218 14.47 19.26 -4.21
C LEU A 218 13.54 19.84 -3.16
N ILE A 219 12.31 19.27 -3.09
CA ILE A 219 11.29 19.54 -2.08
C ILE A 219 10.81 18.21 -1.55
N LEU A 220 10.80 18.04 -0.23
CA LEU A 220 10.32 16.84 0.43
C LEU A 220 9.21 17.18 1.41
N GLU A 221 8.17 16.35 1.45
CA GLU A 221 7.08 16.46 2.41
C GLU A 221 7.56 16.19 3.83
N ASP A 222 6.90 16.82 4.81
CA ASP A 222 7.19 16.59 6.23
C ASP A 222 6.66 15.21 6.70
N SER A 223 7.14 14.77 7.85
CA SER A 223 6.80 13.45 8.42
C SER A 223 5.39 13.37 9.03
N ASP A 224 4.68 14.49 9.24
CA ASP A 224 3.33 14.57 9.82
C ASP A 224 2.22 14.61 8.76
N SER A 225 2.46 13.98 7.64
CA SER A 225 1.57 13.90 6.48
C SER A 225 0.27 13.12 6.78
N PRO A 226 -0.90 13.60 6.30
CA PRO A 226 -2.16 12.86 6.38
C PRO A 226 -2.21 11.65 5.43
N TYR A 227 -1.23 11.50 4.55
CA TYR A 227 -1.18 10.49 3.49
C TYR A 227 -0.53 9.18 3.96
N ALA A 228 -0.95 8.67 5.14
CA ALA A 228 -0.49 7.38 5.60
C ALA A 228 -0.91 6.26 4.63
N ASN A 229 0.04 5.39 4.30
CA ASN A 229 -0.21 4.18 3.55
C ASN A 229 -0.92 3.14 4.42
N ILE A 230 -1.90 2.48 3.84
CA ILE A 230 -2.87 1.63 4.52
C ILE A 230 -2.92 0.23 3.94
N VAL A 231 -3.36 -0.71 4.75
CA VAL A 231 -3.92 -1.97 4.26
C VAL A 231 -5.41 -1.76 4.01
N ALA A 232 -5.86 -1.98 2.78
CA ALA A 232 -7.26 -1.94 2.42
C ALA A 232 -7.83 -3.36 2.27
N ILE A 233 -9.10 -3.53 2.63
CA ILE A 233 -9.86 -4.77 2.59
C ILE A 233 -11.27 -4.53 2.07
N ARG A 234 -11.99 -5.60 1.69
CA ARG A 234 -13.43 -5.50 1.46
C ARG A 234 -14.16 -5.24 2.77
N LYS A 235 -15.27 -4.56 2.72
CA LYS A 235 -16.08 -4.20 3.90
C LYS A 235 -16.64 -5.41 4.64
N GLU A 236 -17.05 -6.44 3.94
CA GLU A 236 -17.51 -7.71 4.50
C GLU A 236 -16.44 -8.45 5.30
N ASP A 237 -15.16 -8.23 4.97
CA ASP A 237 -14.01 -8.87 5.64
C ASP A 237 -13.56 -8.15 6.91
N LYS A 238 -14.26 -7.08 7.33
CA LYS A 238 -13.90 -6.25 8.50
C LYS A 238 -13.62 -7.05 9.78
N ASN A 239 -14.30 -8.18 9.96
CA ASN A 239 -14.18 -9.02 11.15
C ASN A 239 -13.27 -10.24 10.94
N ASN A 240 -12.55 -10.32 9.82
CA ASN A 240 -11.65 -11.42 9.52
C ASN A 240 -10.44 -11.39 10.47
N LYS A 241 -10.30 -12.46 11.27
CA LYS A 241 -9.24 -12.55 12.28
C LYS A 241 -7.83 -12.59 11.69
N ASN A 242 -7.67 -13.19 10.50
CA ASN A 242 -6.36 -13.27 9.84
C ASN A 242 -5.91 -11.91 9.27
N LEU A 243 -6.85 -11.12 8.74
CA LEU A 243 -6.57 -9.74 8.33
C LEU A 243 -6.22 -8.86 9.52
N LYS A 244 -6.92 -9.02 10.66
CA LYS A 244 -6.54 -8.33 11.90
C LYS A 244 -5.13 -8.73 12.35
N LYS A 245 -4.81 -10.03 12.31
CA LYS A 245 -3.46 -10.52 12.65
C LYS A 245 -2.38 -9.95 11.73
N LEU A 246 -2.66 -9.81 10.42
CA LEU A 246 -1.77 -9.12 9.48
C LEU A 246 -1.46 -7.70 9.95
N ILE A 247 -2.48 -6.92 10.32
CA ILE A 247 -2.29 -5.54 10.83
C ILE A 247 -1.48 -5.54 12.13
N ASP A 248 -1.80 -6.42 13.08
CA ASP A 248 -1.09 -6.54 14.36
C ASP A 248 0.41 -6.85 14.13
N VAL A 249 0.73 -7.73 13.17
CA VAL A 249 2.12 -8.06 12.81
C VAL A 249 2.81 -6.87 12.14
N LEU A 250 2.15 -6.17 11.22
CA LEU A 250 2.70 -4.98 10.56
C LEU A 250 2.99 -3.84 11.57
N HIS A 251 2.24 -3.73 12.66
CA HIS A 251 2.49 -2.82 13.78
C HIS A 251 3.47 -3.35 14.83
N SER A 252 3.99 -4.57 14.68
CA SER A 252 4.95 -5.12 15.63
C SER A 252 6.25 -4.31 15.67
N LYS A 253 6.90 -4.26 16.83
CA LYS A 253 8.20 -3.59 16.98
C LYS A 253 9.26 -4.09 16.00
N GLU A 254 9.21 -5.36 15.63
CA GLU A 254 10.14 -5.96 14.67
C GLU A 254 9.95 -5.35 13.26
N ILE A 255 8.72 -5.21 12.81
CA ILE A 255 8.40 -4.63 11.50
C ILE A 255 8.65 -3.12 11.49
N GLN A 256 8.24 -2.41 12.54
CA GLN A 256 8.47 -0.97 12.66
C GLN A 256 9.97 -0.65 12.60
N LYS A 257 10.77 -1.39 13.38
CA LYS A 257 12.24 -1.25 13.35
C LYS A 257 12.84 -1.60 11.97
N PHE A 258 12.32 -2.61 11.29
CA PHE A 258 12.77 -2.94 9.94
C PHE A 258 12.53 -1.79 8.97
N ILE A 259 11.36 -1.12 9.05
CA ILE A 259 11.04 0.05 8.22
C ILE A 259 12.03 1.19 8.49
N GLU A 260 12.27 1.52 9.77
CA GLU A 260 13.22 2.56 10.17
C GLU A 260 14.63 2.29 9.66
N ASP A 261 15.15 1.09 9.94
CA ASP A 261 16.53 0.69 9.61
C ASP A 261 16.77 0.61 8.10
N LYS A 262 15.76 0.11 7.34
CA LYS A 262 15.93 -0.12 5.91
C LYS A 262 15.80 1.15 5.08
N TYR A 263 14.82 1.99 5.41
CA TYR A 263 14.48 3.13 4.55
C TYR A 263 15.04 4.46 5.03
N ASN A 264 15.67 4.53 6.22
CA ASN A 264 16.41 5.69 6.73
C ASN A 264 15.65 7.03 6.55
N GLY A 265 14.36 7.06 6.91
CA GLY A 265 13.50 8.24 6.81
C GLY A 265 12.79 8.44 5.47
N ALA A 266 13.12 7.68 4.41
CA ALA A 266 12.34 7.69 3.17
C ALA A 266 10.96 7.05 3.34
N VAL A 267 10.83 6.12 4.30
CA VAL A 267 9.57 5.52 4.74
C VAL A 267 9.54 5.57 6.26
N LEU A 268 8.45 6.08 6.82
CA LEU A 268 8.30 6.32 8.25
C LEU A 268 7.16 5.48 8.81
N PRO A 269 7.40 4.61 9.83
CA PRO A 269 6.33 3.84 10.42
C PRO A 269 5.29 4.73 11.09
N THR A 270 4.02 4.29 11.11
CA THR A 270 2.94 4.93 11.89
C THR A 270 2.52 4.03 13.04
N ASN A 271 2.16 4.67 14.16
CA ASN A 271 1.58 3.98 15.31
C ASN A 271 0.07 3.85 15.16
#